data_0e2b5aafeba4155797f18b838d2950e4
#
_entry.id   0e2b5aafeba4155797f18b838d2950e4
#
_cell.length_a   1.000
_cell.length_b   1.000
_cell.length_c   1.000
_cell.angle_alpha   90.00
_cell.angle_beta   90.00
_cell.angle_gamma   90.00
#
_symmetry.space_group_name_H-M   'P 1'
#
loop_
_entity.id
_entity.type
_entity.pdbx_description
1 polymer ?
#
loop_
_entity_poly.entity_id
_entity_poly.type
_entity_poly.pdbx_seq_one_letter_code
_entity_poly.pdbx_strand_id
1 'polypeptide(L)'
;IDYINTRRIEHVMTIEDPIEFLHRDKKSIINQREVDVDTRGFSFALRSALRQDPDVILVGEMRDYETIETALLAAETGHLVFSTLHTLDATESINRIIAVFPPHQQKQIRIQLGAVIKAIVSMRLLPRADGLGRVPAIEVLIATPYIRDCIENKEKTKLIRDAINAGVSQYGMQTFDQSLYQLFKSGLITLEEALRRA
;
A
#
# COMPACT_ATOMS: atom_id res chain seq x y z
N ILE A 1 4.81 9.61 -5.78
CA ILE A 1 5.18 9.92 -7.17
C ILE A 1 6.15 11.12 -7.21
N ASP A 2 5.84 12.27 -6.63
CA ASP A 2 6.69 13.46 -6.73
C ASP A 2 8.13 13.27 -6.23
N TYR A 3 8.32 12.46 -5.19
CA TYR A 3 9.65 12.10 -4.70
C TYR A 3 10.49 11.36 -5.76
N ILE A 4 9.88 10.40 -6.47
CA ILE A 4 10.53 9.66 -7.57
C ILE A 4 10.84 10.62 -8.69
N ASN A 5 9.84 11.36 -9.15
CA ASN A 5 9.93 12.33 -10.26
C ASN A 5 11.03 13.37 -10.06
N THR A 6 11.34 13.76 -8.82
CA THR A 6 12.39 14.75 -8.54
C THR A 6 13.80 14.16 -8.43
N ARG A 7 13.93 12.84 -8.20
CA ARG A 7 15.20 12.20 -7.84
C ARG A 7 15.68 11.13 -8.80
N ARG A 8 14.76 10.49 -9.53
CA ARG A 8 15.05 9.37 -10.43
C ARG A 8 14.72 9.72 -11.87
N ILE A 9 15.38 9.05 -12.79
CA ILE A 9 15.09 9.07 -14.23
C ILE A 9 14.33 7.78 -14.51
N GLU A 10 13.00 7.84 -14.45
CA GLU A 10 12.11 6.69 -14.53
C GLU A 10 10.91 7.03 -15.43
N HIS A 11 10.32 6.03 -16.05
CA HIS A 11 9.00 6.16 -16.66
C HIS A 11 7.94 5.75 -15.64
N VAL A 12 7.16 6.72 -15.18
CA VAL A 12 6.10 6.53 -14.18
C VAL A 12 4.75 6.59 -14.86
N MET A 13 3.96 5.55 -14.68
CA MET A 13 2.58 5.51 -15.14
C MET A 13 1.61 5.49 -13.98
N THR A 14 0.59 6.34 -14.00
CA THR A 14 -0.50 6.30 -13.01
C THR A 14 -1.82 5.99 -13.69
N ILE A 15 -2.68 5.23 -12.99
CA ILE A 15 -4.05 4.91 -13.37
C ILE A 15 -4.91 5.28 -12.19
N GLU A 16 -5.75 6.30 -12.33
CA GLU A 16 -6.45 6.95 -11.21
C GLU A 16 -7.96 7.11 -11.53
N ASP A 17 -8.78 7.26 -10.49
CA ASP A 17 -10.22 7.46 -10.60
C ASP A 17 -10.73 8.34 -9.44
N PRO A 18 -10.79 9.66 -9.67
CA PRO A 18 -10.16 10.47 -10.71
C PRO A 18 -8.67 10.78 -10.44
N ILE A 19 -8.01 11.52 -11.33
CA ILE A 19 -6.67 12.08 -11.06
C ILE A 19 -6.78 13.17 -9.99
N GLU A 20 -6.15 12.94 -8.83
CA GLU A 20 -6.18 13.89 -7.69
C GLU A 20 -5.18 15.03 -7.87
N PHE A 21 -4.00 14.75 -8.41
CA PHE A 21 -2.94 15.73 -8.63
C PHE A 21 -2.27 15.53 -9.98
N LEU A 22 -2.16 16.63 -10.75
CA LEU A 22 -1.40 16.62 -11.99
C LEU A 22 0.10 16.75 -11.72
N HIS A 23 0.86 15.80 -12.21
CA HIS A 23 2.30 15.80 -12.14
C HIS A 23 2.91 16.34 -13.43
N ARG A 24 3.81 17.32 -13.33
CA ARG A 24 4.64 17.74 -14.45
C ARG A 24 5.93 16.91 -14.46
N ASP A 25 6.42 16.58 -15.64
CA ASP A 25 7.73 15.94 -15.79
C ASP A 25 8.83 16.77 -15.15
N LYS A 26 9.73 16.09 -14.39
CA LYS A 26 10.93 16.68 -13.80
C LYS A 26 12.14 15.89 -14.28
N LYS A 27 12.59 14.89 -13.49
CA LYS A 27 13.60 13.92 -13.94
C LYS A 27 12.99 12.70 -14.59
N SER A 28 11.77 12.32 -14.16
CA SER A 28 11.01 11.22 -14.72
C SER A 28 10.00 11.72 -15.74
N ILE A 29 9.57 10.83 -16.64
CA ILE A 29 8.41 11.03 -17.50
C ILE A 29 7.18 10.50 -16.75
N ILE A 30 6.12 11.31 -16.63
CA ILE A 30 4.90 10.94 -15.92
C ILE A 30 3.73 10.85 -16.90
N ASN A 31 3.20 9.65 -17.08
CA ASN A 31 1.98 9.42 -17.85
C ASN A 31 0.82 9.08 -16.91
N GLN A 32 -0.15 9.98 -16.80
CA GLN A 32 -1.36 9.78 -15.99
C GLN A 32 -2.53 9.37 -16.88
N ARG A 33 -3.32 8.40 -16.43
CA ARG A 33 -4.54 7.92 -17.09
C ARG A 33 -5.70 7.97 -16.11
N GLU A 34 -6.79 8.60 -16.50
CA GLU A 34 -8.01 8.66 -15.71
C GLU A 34 -9.01 7.62 -16.21
N VAL A 35 -9.59 6.86 -15.28
CA VAL A 35 -10.65 5.90 -15.59
C VAL A 35 -11.88 6.66 -16.09
N ASP A 36 -12.60 6.09 -17.04
CA ASP A 36 -13.76 6.64 -17.74
C ASP A 36 -13.49 7.90 -18.61
N VAL A 37 -12.26 8.42 -18.60
CA VAL A 37 -11.80 9.50 -19.49
C VAL A 37 -10.82 8.96 -20.53
N ASP A 38 -9.69 8.41 -20.06
CA ASP A 38 -8.60 7.90 -20.92
C ASP A 38 -8.66 6.40 -21.10
N THR A 39 -9.33 5.68 -20.21
CA THR A 39 -9.41 4.21 -20.19
C THR A 39 -10.74 3.71 -19.64
N ARG A 40 -11.10 2.47 -19.98
CA ARG A 40 -12.36 1.84 -19.56
C ARG A 40 -12.33 1.24 -18.15
N GLY A 41 -11.19 1.25 -17.48
CA GLY A 41 -11.02 0.67 -16.15
C GLY A 41 -9.58 0.34 -15.82
N PHE A 42 -9.33 0.02 -14.55
CA PHE A 42 -7.99 -0.23 -14.01
C PHE A 42 -7.29 -1.41 -14.67
N SER A 43 -7.93 -2.57 -14.78
CA SER A 43 -7.32 -3.79 -15.35
C SER A 43 -6.95 -3.61 -16.82
N PHE A 44 -7.79 -2.93 -17.62
CA PHE A 44 -7.51 -2.65 -19.02
C PHE A 44 -6.32 -1.70 -19.17
N ALA A 45 -6.30 -0.60 -18.42
CA ALA A 45 -5.21 0.36 -18.44
C ALA A 45 -3.89 -0.27 -17.98
N LEU A 46 -3.91 -1.08 -16.92
CA LEU A 46 -2.73 -1.72 -16.38
C LEU A 46 -2.10 -2.72 -17.36
N ARG A 47 -2.93 -3.55 -18.03
CA ARG A 47 -2.43 -4.43 -19.12
C ARG A 47 -1.81 -3.64 -20.29
N SER A 48 -2.37 -2.47 -20.59
CA SER A 48 -1.82 -1.61 -21.63
C SER A 48 -0.52 -0.92 -21.18
N ALA A 49 -0.45 -0.54 -19.90
CA ALA A 49 0.72 0.06 -19.28
C ALA A 49 1.96 -0.85 -19.38
N LEU A 50 1.80 -2.15 -19.10
CA LEU A 50 2.89 -3.14 -19.18
C LEU A 50 3.58 -3.25 -20.56
N ARG A 51 2.96 -2.70 -21.61
CA ARG A 51 3.54 -2.66 -22.98
C ARG A 51 4.26 -1.35 -23.30
N GLN A 52 4.30 -0.43 -22.35
CA GLN A 52 4.88 0.91 -22.53
C GLN A 52 6.19 1.09 -21.76
N ASP A 53 6.76 -0.03 -21.27
CA ASP A 53 8.03 -0.09 -20.55
C ASP A 53 8.10 0.89 -19.36
N PRO A 54 7.13 0.87 -18.44
CA PRO A 54 7.18 1.70 -17.25
C PRO A 54 8.10 1.09 -16.19
N ASP A 55 8.84 1.92 -15.48
CA ASP A 55 9.62 1.49 -14.30
C ASP A 55 8.73 1.44 -13.05
N VAL A 56 7.80 2.39 -12.95
CA VAL A 56 6.91 2.60 -11.80
C VAL A 56 5.47 2.69 -12.26
N ILE A 57 4.59 1.95 -11.61
CA ILE A 57 3.16 1.97 -11.88
C ILE A 57 2.41 2.33 -10.58
N LEU A 58 1.54 3.33 -10.63
CA LEU A 58 0.55 3.61 -9.59
C LEU A 58 -0.81 3.15 -10.08
N VAL A 59 -1.41 2.19 -9.36
CA VAL A 59 -2.81 1.79 -9.54
C VAL A 59 -3.60 2.45 -8.41
N GLY A 60 -4.44 3.43 -8.72
CA GLY A 60 -5.16 4.25 -7.75
C GLY A 60 -5.81 3.41 -6.66
N GLU A 61 -6.50 2.32 -7.06
CA GLU A 61 -7.02 1.32 -6.13
C GLU A 61 -7.12 -0.07 -6.77
N MET A 62 -7.09 -1.10 -5.91
CA MET A 62 -7.28 -2.51 -6.31
C MET A 62 -8.54 -3.06 -5.65
N ARG A 63 -9.65 -3.16 -6.39
CA ARG A 63 -10.94 -3.66 -5.88
C ARG A 63 -11.32 -5.04 -6.40
N ASP A 64 -10.87 -5.38 -7.59
CA ASP A 64 -11.30 -6.57 -8.32
C ASP A 64 -10.16 -7.55 -8.58
N TYR A 65 -10.54 -8.78 -8.89
CA TYR A 65 -9.64 -9.89 -9.18
C TYR A 65 -8.65 -9.56 -10.31
N GLU A 66 -9.14 -9.04 -11.44
CA GLU A 66 -8.30 -8.81 -12.64
C GLU A 66 -7.25 -7.73 -12.40
N THR A 67 -7.62 -6.66 -11.69
CA THR A 67 -6.71 -5.58 -11.34
C THR A 67 -5.61 -6.09 -10.40
N ILE A 68 -5.97 -6.85 -9.36
CA ILE A 68 -4.99 -7.40 -8.41
C ILE A 68 -4.07 -8.43 -9.08
N GLU A 69 -4.62 -9.35 -9.89
CA GLU A 69 -3.83 -10.33 -10.63
C GLU A 69 -2.80 -9.65 -11.54
N THR A 70 -3.23 -8.64 -12.29
CA THR A 70 -2.35 -7.90 -13.19
C THR A 70 -1.29 -7.07 -12.44
N ALA A 71 -1.64 -6.50 -11.29
CA ALA A 71 -0.70 -5.77 -10.44
C ALA A 71 0.38 -6.69 -9.83
N LEU A 72 0.00 -7.89 -9.40
CA LEU A 72 0.94 -8.91 -8.93
C LEU A 72 1.89 -9.34 -10.07
N LEU A 73 1.36 -9.60 -11.25
CA LEU A 73 2.16 -9.93 -12.43
C LEU A 73 3.13 -8.80 -12.79
N ALA A 74 2.70 -7.54 -12.76
CA ALA A 74 3.58 -6.40 -12.98
C ALA A 74 4.72 -6.37 -11.98
N ALA A 75 4.44 -6.59 -10.70
CA ALA A 75 5.47 -6.63 -9.66
C ALA A 75 6.44 -7.83 -9.82
N GLU A 76 5.96 -9.00 -10.23
CA GLU A 76 6.79 -10.18 -10.53
C GLU A 76 7.72 -9.96 -11.73
N THR A 77 7.28 -9.18 -12.71
CA THR A 77 8.07 -8.86 -13.91
C THR A 77 9.01 -7.66 -13.73
N GLY A 78 9.16 -7.15 -12.52
CA GLY A 78 10.21 -6.18 -12.16
C GLY A 78 9.76 -4.74 -11.99
N HIS A 79 8.49 -4.42 -12.21
CA HIS A 79 7.97 -3.07 -12.03
C HIS A 79 7.77 -2.73 -10.55
N LEU A 80 8.02 -1.49 -10.15
CA LEU A 80 7.63 -0.99 -8.84
C LEU A 80 6.16 -0.58 -8.87
N VAL A 81 5.31 -1.36 -8.23
CA VAL A 81 3.86 -1.13 -8.20
C VAL A 81 3.42 -0.50 -6.88
N PHE A 82 2.76 0.64 -6.95
CA PHE A 82 2.03 1.26 -5.85
C PHE A 82 0.54 1.08 -6.04
N SER A 83 -0.19 0.84 -4.96
CA SER A 83 -1.64 0.84 -5.00
C SER A 83 -2.24 1.15 -3.63
N THR A 84 -3.54 1.43 -3.61
CA THR A 84 -4.30 1.61 -2.36
C THR A 84 -5.36 0.53 -2.19
N LEU A 85 -5.70 0.30 -0.92
CA LEU A 85 -6.78 -0.56 -0.46
C LEU A 85 -7.53 0.15 0.67
N HIS A 86 -8.84 -0.07 0.75
CA HIS A 86 -9.66 0.45 1.84
C HIS A 86 -9.76 -0.61 2.95
N THR A 87 -8.74 -0.66 3.81
CA THR A 87 -8.57 -1.64 4.89
C THR A 87 -8.10 -0.95 6.17
N LEU A 88 -8.30 -1.60 7.32
CA LEU A 88 -8.01 -1.01 8.62
C LEU A 88 -6.53 -1.11 9.00
N ASP A 89 -5.83 -2.18 8.56
CA ASP A 89 -4.44 -2.46 8.89
C ASP A 89 -3.74 -3.32 7.83
N ALA A 90 -2.46 -3.61 8.02
CA ALA A 90 -1.66 -4.38 7.11
C ALA A 90 -2.13 -5.85 6.99
N THR A 91 -2.57 -6.46 8.08
CA THR A 91 -3.07 -7.84 8.09
C THR A 91 -4.36 -7.97 7.29
N GLU A 92 -5.28 -7.02 7.47
CA GLU A 92 -6.51 -6.96 6.67
C GLU A 92 -6.22 -6.71 5.19
N SER A 93 -5.26 -5.84 4.87
CA SER A 93 -4.82 -5.59 3.49
C SER A 93 -4.38 -6.88 2.80
N ILE A 94 -3.53 -7.67 3.46
CA ILE A 94 -3.07 -8.98 2.95
C ILE A 94 -4.25 -9.93 2.75
N ASN A 95 -5.12 -10.04 3.75
CA ASN A 95 -6.29 -10.92 3.67
C ASN A 95 -7.26 -10.48 2.57
N ARG A 96 -7.46 -9.18 2.38
CA ARG A 96 -8.32 -8.61 1.33
C ARG A 96 -7.81 -8.95 -0.07
N ILE A 97 -6.51 -8.78 -0.31
CA ILE A 97 -5.89 -9.16 -1.59
C ILE A 97 -6.14 -10.65 -1.88
N ILE A 98 -5.92 -11.52 -0.89
CA ILE A 98 -6.06 -12.96 -1.07
C ILE A 98 -7.53 -13.39 -1.25
N ALA A 99 -8.45 -12.74 -0.55
CA ALA A 99 -9.87 -13.12 -0.52
C ALA A 99 -10.61 -12.91 -1.86
N VAL A 100 -10.12 -12.04 -2.75
CA VAL A 100 -10.74 -11.87 -4.08
C VAL A 100 -10.50 -13.06 -5.01
N PHE A 101 -9.51 -13.91 -4.69
CA PHE A 101 -9.20 -15.09 -5.48
C PHE A 101 -10.00 -16.32 -5.07
N PRO A 102 -10.37 -17.20 -6.03
CA PRO A 102 -11.01 -18.46 -5.71
C PRO A 102 -10.18 -19.29 -4.71
N PRO A 103 -10.82 -20.07 -3.84
CA PRO A 103 -10.12 -20.80 -2.77
C PRO A 103 -8.95 -21.67 -3.24
N HIS A 104 -9.07 -22.30 -4.43
CA HIS A 104 -8.01 -23.14 -4.98
C HIS A 104 -6.77 -22.37 -5.44
N GLN A 105 -6.87 -21.07 -5.68
CA GLN A 105 -5.76 -20.19 -6.08
C GLN A 105 -5.10 -19.49 -4.89
N GLN A 106 -5.80 -19.34 -3.76
CA GLN A 106 -5.34 -18.53 -2.63
C GLN A 106 -3.96 -18.92 -2.10
N LYS A 107 -3.61 -20.20 -2.13
CA LYS A 107 -2.29 -20.67 -1.71
C LYS A 107 -1.19 -20.12 -2.64
N GLN A 108 -1.41 -20.18 -3.94
CA GLN A 108 -0.47 -19.65 -4.93
C GLN A 108 -0.32 -18.14 -4.81
N ILE A 109 -1.43 -17.43 -4.64
CA ILE A 109 -1.44 -15.96 -4.49
C ILE A 109 -0.70 -15.52 -3.21
N ARG A 110 -0.78 -16.27 -2.11
CA ARG A 110 0.01 -15.99 -0.91
C ARG A 110 1.51 -16.04 -1.19
N ILE A 111 1.97 -17.04 -1.93
CA ILE A 111 3.38 -17.18 -2.33
C ILE A 111 3.80 -16.01 -3.23
N GLN A 112 3.02 -15.69 -4.25
CA GLN A 112 3.28 -14.56 -5.15
C GLN A 112 3.33 -13.23 -4.39
N LEU A 113 2.30 -12.94 -3.58
CA LEU A 113 2.26 -11.73 -2.76
C LEU A 113 3.46 -11.65 -1.81
N GLY A 114 3.79 -12.75 -1.12
CA GLY A 114 4.95 -12.82 -0.23
C GLY A 114 6.27 -12.53 -0.97
N ALA A 115 6.40 -12.97 -2.21
CA ALA A 115 7.60 -12.73 -3.02
C ALA A 115 7.76 -11.27 -3.45
N VAL A 116 6.66 -10.60 -3.86
CA VAL A 116 6.73 -9.27 -4.49
C VAL A 116 6.53 -8.11 -3.53
N ILE A 117 5.76 -8.30 -2.44
CA ILE A 117 5.43 -7.20 -1.53
C ILE A 117 6.68 -6.57 -0.91
N LYS A 118 6.70 -5.25 -0.81
CA LYS A 118 7.80 -4.48 -0.21
C LYS A 118 7.40 -3.87 1.13
N ALA A 119 6.25 -3.23 1.19
CA ALA A 119 5.74 -2.58 2.39
C ALA A 119 4.23 -2.41 2.31
N ILE A 120 3.60 -2.27 3.48
CA ILE A 120 2.23 -1.78 3.62
C ILE A 120 2.26 -0.62 4.61
N VAL A 121 1.65 0.50 4.21
CA VAL A 121 1.49 1.67 5.07
C VAL A 121 0.00 1.89 5.27
N SER A 122 -0.48 1.68 6.50
CA SER A 122 -1.88 1.90 6.87
C SER A 122 -2.01 3.22 7.63
N MET A 123 -3.06 3.99 7.37
CA MET A 123 -3.23 5.31 7.94
C MET A 123 -4.63 5.52 8.49
N ARG A 124 -4.73 6.15 9.66
CA ARG A 124 -5.98 6.63 10.27
C ARG A 124 -5.86 8.10 10.59
N LEU A 125 -6.81 8.91 10.16
CA LEU A 125 -6.83 10.35 10.48
C LEU A 125 -7.55 10.57 11.80
N LEU A 126 -6.89 11.24 12.74
CA LEU A 126 -7.38 11.54 14.08
C LEU A 126 -7.58 13.04 14.27
N PRO A 127 -8.60 13.49 15.04
CA PRO A 127 -8.72 14.88 15.39
C PRO A 127 -7.54 15.32 16.27
N ARG A 128 -7.00 16.49 15.99
CA ARG A 128 -5.93 17.08 16.81
C ARG A 128 -6.45 17.59 18.14
N ALA A 129 -5.60 17.56 19.16
CA ALA A 129 -5.94 18.06 20.50
C ALA A 129 -6.26 19.58 20.55
N ASP A 130 -5.68 20.35 19.61
CA ASP A 130 -5.95 21.80 19.46
C ASP A 130 -7.24 22.11 18.68
N GLY A 131 -7.96 21.09 18.18
CA GLY A 131 -9.16 21.25 17.36
C GLY A 131 -8.90 21.74 15.93
N LEU A 132 -7.65 21.96 15.52
CA LEU A 132 -7.28 22.51 14.22
C LEU A 132 -6.94 21.40 13.21
N GLY A 133 -7.96 20.68 12.74
CA GLY A 133 -7.80 19.67 11.71
C GLY A 133 -7.46 18.28 12.24
N ARG A 134 -6.72 17.49 11.47
CA ARG A 134 -6.44 16.07 11.74
C ARG A 134 -4.95 15.76 11.64
N VAL A 135 -4.51 14.70 12.31
CA VAL A 135 -3.16 14.15 12.26
C VAL A 135 -3.23 12.66 11.93
N PRO A 136 -2.32 12.12 11.07
CA PRO A 136 -2.31 10.71 10.76
C PRO A 136 -1.66 9.89 11.87
N ALA A 137 -2.35 8.83 12.34
CA ALA A 137 -1.72 7.68 12.96
C ALA A 137 -1.37 6.67 11.85
N ILE A 138 -0.17 6.10 11.91
CA ILE A 138 0.39 5.30 10.83
C ILE A 138 0.89 3.96 11.36
N GLU A 139 0.50 2.88 10.69
CA GLU A 139 1.14 1.57 10.81
C GLU A 139 2.05 1.35 9.60
N VAL A 140 3.24 0.80 9.84
CA VAL A 140 4.24 0.50 8.81
C VAL A 140 4.69 -0.94 8.92
N LEU A 141 4.41 -1.73 7.90
CA LEU A 141 4.93 -3.07 7.70
C LEU A 141 5.99 -3.05 6.60
N ILE A 142 7.16 -3.62 6.86
CA ILE A 142 8.22 -3.87 5.87
C ILE A 142 8.33 -5.38 5.64
N ALA A 143 8.40 -5.79 4.39
CA ALA A 143 8.44 -7.20 4.01
C ALA A 143 9.80 -7.85 4.30
N THR A 144 10.07 -8.15 5.57
CA THR A 144 11.20 -8.99 5.99
C THR A 144 10.96 -10.46 5.63
N PRO A 145 11.99 -11.33 5.64
CA PRO A 145 11.82 -12.77 5.42
C PRO A 145 10.76 -13.39 6.33
N TYR A 146 10.67 -12.96 7.60
CA TYR A 146 9.67 -13.45 8.54
C TYR A 146 8.24 -12.98 8.18
N ILE A 147 8.08 -11.73 7.75
CA ILE A 147 6.78 -11.22 7.27
C ILE A 147 6.33 -11.99 6.02
N ARG A 148 7.26 -12.29 5.09
CA ARG A 148 6.95 -13.11 3.91
C ARG A 148 6.45 -14.49 4.29
N ASP A 149 7.13 -15.17 5.22
CA ASP A 149 6.70 -16.46 5.77
C ASP A 149 5.31 -16.37 6.42
N CYS A 150 5.00 -15.27 7.14
CA CYS A 150 3.67 -15.03 7.71
C CYS A 150 2.57 -14.80 6.64
N ILE A 151 2.91 -14.25 5.48
CA ILE A 151 1.97 -14.07 4.36
C ILE A 151 1.72 -15.41 3.66
N GLU A 152 2.78 -16.15 3.36
CA GLU A 152 2.72 -17.43 2.64
C GLU A 152 1.94 -18.48 3.43
N ASN A 153 2.10 -18.51 4.74
CA ASN A 153 1.47 -19.47 5.63
C ASN A 153 0.21 -18.88 6.31
N LYS A 154 -0.98 -19.34 5.88
CA LYS A 154 -2.27 -18.87 6.39
C LYS A 154 -2.33 -18.84 7.93
N GLU A 155 -1.86 -19.90 8.59
CA GLU A 155 -1.89 -20.02 10.06
C GLU A 155 -1.00 -18.99 10.78
N LYS A 156 0.03 -18.47 10.09
CA LYS A 156 0.96 -17.47 10.62
C LYS A 156 0.52 -16.03 10.37
N THR A 157 -0.49 -15.78 9.54
CA THR A 157 -0.96 -14.42 9.20
C THR A 157 -1.32 -13.62 10.46
N LYS A 158 -1.84 -14.28 11.51
CA LYS A 158 -2.14 -13.65 12.81
C LYS A 158 -0.91 -13.13 13.56
N LEU A 159 0.29 -13.60 13.23
CA LEU A 159 1.56 -13.18 13.85
C LEU A 159 2.14 -11.90 13.23
N ILE A 160 1.54 -11.38 12.19
CA ILE A 160 2.05 -10.18 11.49
C ILE A 160 2.11 -8.98 12.42
N ARG A 161 1.10 -8.74 13.26
CA ARG A 161 1.10 -7.64 14.23
C ARG A 161 2.28 -7.73 15.20
N ASP A 162 2.55 -8.91 15.73
CA ASP A 162 3.69 -9.13 16.63
C ASP A 162 5.03 -8.95 15.91
N ALA A 163 5.10 -9.38 14.64
CA ALA A 163 6.27 -9.18 13.80
C ALA A 163 6.54 -7.69 13.50
N ILE A 164 5.49 -6.88 13.25
CA ILE A 164 5.62 -5.43 13.10
C ILE A 164 6.18 -4.83 14.40
N ASN A 165 5.62 -5.20 15.56
CA ASN A 165 6.06 -4.71 16.85
C ASN A 165 7.52 -5.05 17.14
N ALA A 166 7.96 -6.27 16.84
CA ALA A 166 9.34 -6.70 17.01
C ALA A 166 10.31 -6.01 16.02
N GLY A 167 9.84 -5.60 14.84
CA GLY A 167 10.65 -5.01 13.77
C GLY A 167 10.92 -3.51 13.87
N VAL A 168 10.49 -2.84 14.96
CA VAL A 168 10.57 -1.38 15.11
C VAL A 168 12.01 -0.85 15.02
N SER A 169 12.92 -1.40 15.83
CA SER A 169 14.29 -0.89 15.94
C SER A 169 15.16 -1.27 14.73
N GLN A 170 14.94 -2.46 14.16
CA GLN A 170 15.79 -3.00 13.11
C GLN A 170 15.34 -2.58 11.70
N TYR A 171 14.03 -2.49 11.47
CA TYR A 171 13.47 -2.29 10.12
C TYR A 171 12.65 -1.01 9.98
N GLY A 172 12.50 -0.22 11.05
CA GLY A 172 11.67 0.98 11.02
C GLY A 172 10.17 0.69 10.89
N MET A 173 9.72 -0.50 11.30
CA MET A 173 8.31 -0.82 11.36
C MET A 173 7.63 -0.08 12.50
N GLN A 174 6.31 0.05 12.46
CA GLN A 174 5.53 0.73 13.49
C GLN A 174 4.13 0.14 13.55
N THR A 175 3.62 -0.14 14.75
CA THR A 175 2.21 -0.46 14.96
C THR A 175 1.37 0.80 15.13
N PHE A 176 0.03 0.70 14.97
CA PHE A 176 -0.86 1.80 15.30
C PHE A 176 -0.74 2.23 16.76
N ASP A 177 -0.61 1.29 17.71
CA ASP A 177 -0.50 1.60 19.14
C ASP A 177 0.74 2.46 19.43
N GLN A 178 1.86 2.13 18.79
CA GLN A 178 3.10 2.93 18.91
C GLN A 178 2.93 4.31 18.28
N SER A 179 2.27 4.42 17.13
CA SER A 179 1.96 5.70 16.52
C SER A 179 1.06 6.56 17.40
N LEU A 180 -0.01 5.97 17.96
CA LEU A 180 -0.94 6.64 18.88
C LEU A 180 -0.22 7.14 20.13
N TYR A 181 0.64 6.31 20.72
CA TYR A 181 1.45 6.69 21.88
C TYR A 181 2.36 7.89 21.56
N GLN A 182 3.03 7.89 20.41
CA GLN A 182 3.91 9.01 20.01
C GLN A 182 3.11 10.30 19.79
N LEU A 183 1.95 10.21 19.14
CA LEU A 183 1.06 11.35 18.91
C LEU A 183 0.54 11.94 20.23
N PHE A 184 0.16 11.07 21.18
CA PHE A 184 -0.25 11.51 22.51
C PHE A 184 0.93 12.16 23.26
N LYS A 185 2.09 11.52 23.29
CA LYS A 185 3.29 12.02 23.96
C LYS A 185 3.74 13.39 23.44
N SER A 186 3.54 13.63 22.14
CA SER A 186 3.83 14.93 21.50
C SER A 186 2.72 15.97 21.65
N GLY A 187 1.62 15.65 22.34
CA GLY A 187 0.48 16.55 22.56
C GLY A 187 -0.39 16.79 21.33
N LEU A 188 -0.22 16.01 20.28
CA LEU A 188 -0.98 16.17 19.04
C LEU A 188 -2.39 15.59 19.12
N ILE A 189 -2.62 14.59 19.97
CA ILE A 189 -3.94 14.01 20.29
C ILE A 189 -4.16 13.93 21.78
N THR A 190 -5.41 13.84 22.22
CA THR A 190 -5.75 13.64 23.62
C THR A 190 -5.58 12.18 24.04
N LEU A 191 -5.46 11.91 25.35
CA LEU A 191 -5.42 10.54 25.87
C LEU A 191 -6.69 9.77 25.53
N GLU A 192 -7.85 10.43 25.62
CA GLU A 192 -9.15 9.84 25.29
C GLU A 192 -9.20 9.37 23.83
N GLU A 193 -8.73 10.19 22.89
CA GLU A 193 -8.68 9.82 21.47
C GLU A 193 -7.68 8.67 21.23
N ALA A 194 -6.52 8.68 21.91
CA ALA A 194 -5.56 7.59 21.80
C ALA A 194 -6.16 6.25 22.27
N LEU A 195 -6.81 6.23 23.44
CA LEU A 195 -7.42 5.01 24.00
C LEU A 195 -8.62 4.51 23.17
N ARG A 196 -9.38 5.43 22.57
CA ARG A 196 -10.52 5.08 21.70
C ARG A 196 -10.10 4.36 20.42
N ARG A 197 -8.85 4.55 19.97
CA ARG A 197 -8.32 4.07 18.69
C ARG A 197 -7.30 2.95 18.78
N ALA A 198 -6.85 2.61 20.00
CA ALA A 198 -5.92 1.51 20.33
C ALA A 198 -6.59 0.08 20.26
#